data_8c9557abfed31cf3c4eb2bb19f6fd0a3
#
_entry.id   8c9557abfed31cf3c4eb2bb19f6fd0a3
#
_cell.length_a   1.000
_cell.length_b   1.000
_cell.length_c   1.000
_cell.angle_alpha   90.00
_cell.angle_beta   90.00
_cell.angle_gamma   90.00
#
_symmetry.space_group_name_H-M   'P 1'
#
loop_
_entity.id
_entity.type
_entity.pdbx_description
1 polymer ?
#
loop_
_entity_poly.entity_id
_entity_poly.type
_entity_poly.pdbx_seq_one_letter_code
_entity_poly.pdbx_strand_id
1 'polypeptide(L)'
;MIRSLSMAVVGLATMLSSTVSTVALAADPVLLKFSHVVAENTPKGQMANKFKELVAEKTGGSVVVEVYPNSQLFGDDKVLEAMLLGDVQMAAPALSKFSRYTDELALYDLPFLFRNLDSVDRFQQSEKGQGMLDALQKKGLVGLGYLHNGMKQLSSSKPLRVPADADGLKFRIMSSEVLEAQFEAVGAAPLKKPFSEVFTLLQTRAIDGQENTWSNIYSKKFFEVQPYITESNHGLLDYMVVTSKEFWMGLSDEQRAQVQEALMESLAFGNQVAHDKAIEDKQLIADSGRTE
;
A
#
# COMPACT_ATOMS: atom_id res chain seq x y z
N MET A 1 47.84 -74.89 -56.04
CA MET A 1 46.40 -74.68 -55.83
C MET A 1 46.18 -74.29 -54.36
N ILE A 2 46.15 -73.02 -54.03
CA ILE A 2 45.74 -72.57 -52.69
C ILE A 2 44.91 -71.32 -52.89
N ARG A 3 43.62 -71.43 -52.53
CA ARG A 3 42.65 -70.34 -52.61
C ARG A 3 42.78 -69.46 -51.37
N SER A 4 43.00 -68.18 -51.58
CA SER A 4 42.96 -67.16 -50.57
C SER A 4 41.49 -66.71 -50.27
N LEU A 5 41.14 -66.77 -49.04
CA LEU A 5 39.80 -66.29 -48.51
C LEU A 5 40.01 -64.88 -47.95
N SER A 6 39.42 -63.92 -48.60
CA SER A 6 39.41 -62.53 -48.10
C SER A 6 38.21 -62.35 -47.16
N MET A 7 38.50 -62.04 -45.90
CA MET A 7 37.47 -61.62 -44.89
C MET A 7 37.28 -60.10 -44.95
N ALA A 8 36.05 -59.68 -45.30
CA ALA A 8 35.66 -58.28 -45.21
C ALA A 8 35.15 -58.00 -43.78
N VAL A 9 35.82 -57.10 -43.07
CA VAL A 9 35.35 -56.57 -41.77
C VAL A 9 34.50 -55.33 -42.03
N VAL A 10 33.21 -55.47 -41.79
CA VAL A 10 32.29 -54.33 -41.80
C VAL A 10 32.31 -53.69 -40.43
N GLY A 11 32.97 -52.51 -40.33
CA GLY A 11 32.95 -51.69 -39.12
C GLY A 11 31.66 -50.91 -38.98
N LEU A 12 30.87 -51.27 -37.98
CA LEU A 12 29.66 -50.54 -37.59
C LEU A 12 30.05 -49.36 -36.66
N ALA A 13 30.12 -48.15 -37.22
CA ALA A 13 30.38 -46.94 -36.44
C ALA A 13 29.05 -46.47 -35.80
N THR A 14 28.84 -46.80 -34.53
CA THR A 14 27.78 -46.23 -33.69
C THR A 14 28.13 -44.81 -33.31
N MET A 15 27.49 -43.80 -33.94
CA MET A 15 27.51 -42.39 -33.47
C MET A 15 26.67 -42.28 -32.20
N LEU A 16 27.32 -42.17 -31.04
CA LEU A 16 26.66 -41.69 -29.80
C LEU A 16 26.45 -40.18 -29.95
N SER A 17 25.22 -39.79 -30.25
CA SER A 17 24.77 -38.39 -30.13
C SER A 17 24.61 -38.05 -28.64
N SER A 18 25.64 -37.46 -28.06
CA SER A 18 25.56 -36.87 -26.70
C SER A 18 24.66 -35.64 -26.75
N THR A 19 23.40 -35.76 -26.32
CA THR A 19 22.54 -34.61 -26.02
C THR A 19 23.11 -33.94 -24.78
N VAL A 20 23.84 -32.86 -24.96
CA VAL A 20 24.25 -31.96 -23.88
C VAL A 20 22.95 -31.21 -23.47
N SER A 21 22.28 -31.69 -22.43
CA SER A 21 21.25 -30.94 -21.75
C SER A 21 21.91 -29.74 -21.08
N THR A 22 21.80 -28.58 -21.68
CA THR A 22 22.12 -27.31 -21.01
C THR A 22 21.15 -27.16 -19.86
N VAL A 23 21.59 -27.46 -18.64
CA VAL A 23 20.93 -27.03 -17.42
C VAL A 23 21.02 -25.50 -17.43
N ALA A 24 19.95 -24.85 -17.84
CA ALA A 24 19.83 -23.40 -17.63
C ALA A 24 19.90 -23.18 -16.10
N LEU A 25 20.98 -22.58 -15.62
CA LEU A 25 21.01 -22.07 -14.27
C LEU A 25 19.84 -21.04 -14.18
N ALA A 26 18.84 -21.38 -13.38
CA ALA A 26 17.80 -20.41 -13.05
C ALA A 26 18.51 -19.20 -12.43
N ALA A 27 18.30 -18.02 -13.00
CA ALA A 27 18.78 -16.78 -12.38
C ALA A 27 18.17 -16.66 -10.98
N ASP A 28 18.92 -16.08 -10.05
CA ASP A 28 18.40 -15.80 -8.71
C ASP A 28 17.11 -14.97 -8.83
N PRO A 29 16.09 -15.28 -8.03
CA PRO A 29 14.83 -14.55 -8.09
C PRO A 29 15.02 -13.08 -7.70
N VAL A 30 14.30 -12.20 -8.36
CA VAL A 30 14.27 -10.78 -8.00
C VAL A 30 13.49 -10.62 -6.70
N LEU A 31 14.15 -10.07 -5.68
CA LEU A 31 13.50 -9.78 -4.40
C LEU A 31 12.75 -8.45 -4.45
N LEU A 32 11.45 -8.46 -4.11
CA LEU A 32 10.59 -7.29 -3.97
C LEU A 32 10.13 -7.17 -2.52
N LYS A 33 10.73 -6.26 -1.75
CA LYS A 33 10.28 -5.91 -0.41
C LYS A 33 9.12 -4.92 -0.49
N PHE A 34 7.96 -5.30 0.04
CA PHE A 34 6.77 -4.46 0.15
C PHE A 34 6.59 -4.00 1.60
N SER A 35 6.77 -2.71 1.86
CA SER A 35 6.65 -2.13 3.20
C SER A 35 5.34 -1.38 3.40
N HIS A 36 4.66 -1.59 4.53
CA HIS A 36 3.48 -0.81 4.91
C HIS A 36 3.32 -0.65 6.43
N VAL A 37 2.53 0.35 6.85
CA VAL A 37 2.44 0.78 8.26
C VAL A 37 1.24 0.19 9.02
N VAL A 38 0.35 -0.53 8.35
CA VAL A 38 -0.90 -1.04 8.93
C VAL A 38 -0.80 -2.53 9.29
N ALA A 39 -1.78 -3.04 10.04
CA ALA A 39 -1.87 -4.46 10.35
C ALA A 39 -2.26 -5.30 9.12
N GLU A 40 -1.95 -6.59 9.15
CA GLU A 40 -2.21 -7.51 8.03
C GLU A 40 -3.70 -7.71 7.73
N ASN A 41 -4.56 -7.58 8.75
CA ASN A 41 -6.01 -7.75 8.61
C ASN A 41 -6.74 -6.51 8.06
N THR A 42 -6.02 -5.42 7.76
CA THR A 42 -6.58 -4.23 7.10
C THR A 42 -6.67 -4.41 5.59
N PRO A 43 -7.43 -3.56 4.86
CA PRO A 43 -7.49 -3.63 3.39
C PRO A 43 -6.12 -3.65 2.73
N LYS A 44 -5.20 -2.76 3.15
CA LYS A 44 -3.83 -2.71 2.62
C LYS A 44 -3.01 -3.97 2.98
N GLY A 45 -3.13 -4.47 4.20
CA GLY A 45 -2.43 -5.68 4.62
C GLY A 45 -2.88 -6.91 3.82
N GLN A 46 -4.20 -7.08 3.64
CA GLN A 46 -4.76 -8.17 2.86
C GLN A 46 -4.40 -8.06 1.37
N MET A 47 -4.46 -6.84 0.80
CA MET A 47 -4.01 -6.58 -0.57
C MET A 47 -2.54 -6.97 -0.76
N ALA A 48 -1.65 -6.58 0.15
CA ALA A 48 -0.21 -6.88 0.05
C ALA A 48 0.07 -8.40 0.11
N ASN A 49 -0.64 -9.13 0.96
CA ASN A 49 -0.54 -10.58 1.03
C ASN A 49 -1.09 -11.25 -0.25
N LYS A 50 -2.22 -10.76 -0.77
CA LYS A 50 -2.76 -11.24 -2.06
C LYS A 50 -1.81 -10.96 -3.22
N PHE A 51 -1.18 -9.79 -3.24
CA PHE A 51 -0.16 -9.43 -4.22
C PHE A 51 1.05 -10.39 -4.18
N LYS A 52 1.54 -10.72 -2.98
CA LYS A 52 2.61 -11.70 -2.79
C LYS A 52 2.27 -13.06 -3.41
N GLU A 53 1.05 -13.55 -3.17
CA GLU A 53 0.56 -14.82 -3.72
C GLU A 53 0.50 -14.79 -5.24
N LEU A 54 -0.13 -13.76 -5.81
CA LEU A 54 -0.33 -13.63 -7.26
C LEU A 54 1.00 -13.40 -8.00
N VAL A 55 1.94 -12.65 -7.43
CA VAL A 55 3.28 -12.50 -8.05
C VAL A 55 4.00 -13.84 -8.09
N ALA A 56 3.99 -14.62 -7.01
CA ALA A 56 4.61 -15.94 -7.00
C ALA A 56 3.99 -16.86 -8.05
N GLU A 57 2.67 -16.87 -8.20
CA GLU A 57 1.93 -17.65 -9.18
C GLU A 57 2.26 -17.23 -10.62
N LYS A 58 2.10 -15.93 -10.93
CA LYS A 58 2.23 -15.42 -12.30
C LYS A 58 3.67 -15.43 -12.81
N THR A 59 4.65 -15.19 -11.91
CA THR A 59 6.08 -15.15 -12.31
C THR A 59 6.78 -16.50 -12.20
N GLY A 60 6.09 -17.55 -11.74
CA GLY A 60 6.70 -18.86 -11.50
C GLY A 60 7.85 -18.80 -10.49
N GLY A 61 7.83 -17.79 -9.58
CA GLY A 61 8.86 -17.58 -8.56
C GLY A 61 10.08 -16.80 -9.04
N SER A 62 10.11 -16.27 -10.27
CA SER A 62 11.22 -15.41 -10.72
C SER A 62 11.22 -14.02 -10.07
N VAL A 63 10.09 -13.62 -9.46
CA VAL A 63 9.99 -12.48 -8.55
C VAL A 63 9.42 -12.97 -7.22
N VAL A 64 10.08 -12.66 -6.12
CA VAL A 64 9.68 -13.04 -4.77
C VAL A 64 9.30 -11.79 -3.98
N VAL A 65 8.07 -11.74 -3.49
CA VAL A 65 7.58 -10.62 -2.67
C VAL A 65 7.69 -10.97 -1.19
N GLU A 66 8.36 -10.09 -0.43
CA GLU A 66 8.36 -10.10 1.03
C GLU A 66 7.56 -8.92 1.56
N VAL A 67 6.52 -9.20 2.35
CA VAL A 67 5.65 -8.17 2.94
C VAL A 67 6.11 -7.85 4.35
N TYR A 68 6.27 -6.55 4.64
CA TYR A 68 6.69 -6.02 5.94
C TYR A 68 5.62 -5.09 6.51
N PRO A 69 4.66 -5.60 7.30
CA PRO A 69 3.57 -4.83 7.88
C PRO A 69 4.01 -4.01 9.10
N ASN A 70 3.07 -3.22 9.66
CA ASN A 70 3.22 -2.53 10.94
C ASN A 70 4.48 -1.65 11.09
N SER A 71 4.97 -1.07 10.00
CA SER A 71 6.19 -0.24 9.96
C SER A 71 7.47 -1.01 10.34
N GLN A 72 7.52 -2.32 10.10
CA GLN A 72 8.69 -3.15 10.43
C GLN A 72 9.97 -2.71 9.73
N LEU A 73 9.89 -2.23 8.49
CA LEU A 73 11.03 -1.64 7.78
C LEU A 73 11.02 -0.12 7.89
N PHE A 74 9.96 0.52 7.38
CA PHE A 74 9.86 1.98 7.29
C PHE A 74 8.46 2.46 7.63
N GLY A 75 8.36 3.64 8.27
CA GLY A 75 7.14 4.42 8.32
C GLY A 75 6.89 5.17 7.01
N ASP A 76 5.63 5.56 6.75
CA ASP A 76 5.23 6.28 5.52
C ASP A 76 6.00 7.60 5.29
N ASP A 77 6.56 8.20 6.36
CA ASP A 77 7.35 9.44 6.27
C ASP A 77 8.77 9.23 5.71
N LYS A 78 9.26 7.97 5.70
CA LYS A 78 10.62 7.60 5.29
C LYS A 78 10.67 6.63 4.12
N VAL A 79 9.57 5.93 3.85
CA VAL A 79 9.56 4.83 2.88
C VAL A 79 9.90 5.26 1.45
N LEU A 80 9.50 6.48 1.04
CA LEU A 80 9.80 6.99 -0.31
C LEU A 80 11.30 7.31 -0.48
N GLU A 81 11.92 7.85 0.56
CA GLU A 81 13.36 8.10 0.58
C GLU A 81 14.15 6.78 0.53
N ALA A 82 13.77 5.80 1.37
CA ALA A 82 14.35 4.46 1.38
C ALA A 82 14.18 3.72 0.03
N MET A 83 13.05 3.94 -0.65
CA MET A 83 12.78 3.40 -1.98
C MET A 83 13.72 3.97 -3.05
N LEU A 84 13.99 5.26 -3.00
CA LEU A 84 14.95 5.90 -3.92
C LEU A 84 16.41 5.46 -3.66
N LEU A 85 16.71 4.98 -2.45
CA LEU A 85 18.01 4.40 -2.07
C LEU A 85 18.09 2.88 -2.36
N GLY A 86 16.98 2.24 -2.79
CA GLY A 86 16.94 0.81 -3.09
C GLY A 86 16.71 -0.11 -1.90
N ASP A 87 16.49 0.42 -0.69
CA ASP A 87 16.29 -0.38 0.54
C ASP A 87 14.95 -1.12 0.55
N VAL A 88 13.95 -0.58 -0.15
CA VAL A 88 12.61 -1.16 -0.33
C VAL A 88 12.15 -0.95 -1.77
N GLN A 89 11.48 -1.93 -2.36
CA GLN A 89 11.10 -1.91 -3.78
C GLN A 89 9.69 -1.42 -4.02
N MET A 90 8.77 -1.65 -3.06
CA MET A 90 7.37 -1.25 -3.20
C MET A 90 6.78 -0.82 -1.86
N ALA A 91 5.88 0.15 -1.90
CA ALA A 91 5.13 0.61 -0.74
C ALA A 91 3.77 1.18 -1.18
N ALA A 92 2.86 1.33 -0.21
CA ALA A 92 1.58 2.00 -0.42
C ALA A 92 1.33 3.06 0.67
N PRO A 93 2.08 4.18 0.66
CA PRO A 93 1.84 5.27 1.61
C PRO A 93 0.53 5.99 1.30
N ALA A 94 -0.02 6.66 2.33
CA ALA A 94 -1.19 7.52 2.16
C ALA A 94 -0.89 8.66 1.18
N LEU A 95 -1.90 9.08 0.41
CA LEU A 95 -1.75 10.13 -0.59
C LEU A 95 -1.23 11.45 0.02
N SER A 96 -1.58 11.75 1.26
CA SER A 96 -1.04 12.87 2.04
C SER A 96 0.49 12.88 2.20
N LYS A 97 1.13 11.72 2.08
CA LYS A 97 2.59 11.57 2.31
C LYS A 97 3.44 12.01 1.12
N PHE A 98 2.79 12.27 -0.01
CA PHE A 98 3.47 12.72 -1.23
C PHE A 98 3.65 14.24 -1.31
N SER A 99 3.18 15.02 -0.34
CA SER A 99 3.22 16.50 -0.36
C SER A 99 4.63 17.09 -0.56
N ARG A 100 5.69 16.38 -0.15
CA ARG A 100 7.08 16.80 -0.41
C ARG A 100 7.55 16.55 -1.84
N TYR A 101 6.80 15.76 -2.61
CA TYR A 101 7.16 15.33 -3.97
C TYR A 101 6.31 16.01 -5.03
N THR A 102 5.02 16.25 -4.72
CA THR A 102 4.05 16.87 -5.61
C THR A 102 2.88 17.47 -4.84
N ASP A 103 2.36 18.61 -5.30
CA ASP A 103 1.14 19.22 -4.76
C ASP A 103 -0.13 18.63 -5.40
N GLU A 104 -0.01 17.92 -6.51
CA GLU A 104 -1.17 17.39 -7.23
C GLU A 104 -2.00 16.43 -6.37
N LEU A 105 -1.35 15.62 -5.54
CA LEU A 105 -2.02 14.64 -4.68
C LEU A 105 -2.64 15.27 -3.42
N ALA A 106 -2.34 16.53 -3.10
CA ALA A 106 -2.96 17.25 -1.98
C ALA A 106 -4.48 17.44 -2.15
N LEU A 107 -4.97 17.34 -3.38
CA LEU A 107 -6.40 17.29 -3.70
C LEU A 107 -7.16 16.28 -2.82
N TYR A 108 -6.58 15.10 -2.57
CA TYR A 108 -7.23 14.03 -1.81
C TYR A 108 -7.39 14.35 -0.31
N ASP A 109 -6.67 15.36 0.19
CA ASP A 109 -6.79 15.82 1.57
C ASP A 109 -7.86 16.91 1.76
N LEU A 110 -8.44 17.44 0.67
CA LEU A 110 -9.48 18.46 0.76
C LEU A 110 -10.72 17.91 1.47
N PRO A 111 -11.23 18.61 2.50
CA PRO A 111 -12.38 18.15 3.23
C PRO A 111 -13.63 18.15 2.36
N PHE A 112 -14.46 17.12 2.52
CA PHE A 112 -15.77 16.95 1.86
C PHE A 112 -15.72 16.97 0.31
N LEU A 113 -14.55 16.82 -0.31
CA LEU A 113 -14.44 16.77 -1.77
C LEU A 113 -15.13 15.53 -2.34
N PHE A 114 -14.94 14.39 -1.69
CA PHE A 114 -15.58 13.14 -2.06
C PHE A 114 -16.68 12.78 -1.08
N ARG A 115 -17.83 12.36 -1.58
CA ARG A 115 -18.99 11.99 -0.75
C ARG A 115 -18.90 10.55 -0.22
N ASN A 116 -18.27 9.67 -0.98
CA ASN A 116 -18.13 8.24 -0.71
C ASN A 116 -17.07 7.64 -1.64
N LEU A 117 -16.73 6.36 -1.43
CA LEU A 117 -15.74 5.66 -2.25
C LEU A 117 -16.15 5.57 -3.73
N ASP A 118 -17.44 5.44 -4.07
CA ASP A 118 -17.87 5.45 -5.48
C ASP A 118 -17.51 6.75 -6.21
N SER A 119 -17.53 7.88 -5.50
CA SER A 119 -17.12 9.16 -6.08
C SER A 119 -15.60 9.26 -6.24
N VAL A 120 -14.84 8.58 -5.38
CA VAL A 120 -13.39 8.44 -5.50
C VAL A 120 -13.04 7.56 -6.70
N ASP A 121 -13.69 6.39 -6.84
CA ASP A 121 -13.49 5.48 -7.96
C ASP A 121 -13.70 6.17 -9.29
N ARG A 122 -14.83 6.88 -9.45
CA ARG A 122 -15.09 7.63 -10.69
C ARG A 122 -14.03 8.66 -11.00
N PHE A 123 -13.49 9.33 -9.98
CA PHE A 123 -12.41 10.30 -10.18
C PHE A 123 -11.10 9.60 -10.53
N GLN A 124 -10.70 8.57 -9.79
CA GLN A 124 -9.45 7.84 -10.00
C GLN A 124 -9.42 7.11 -11.35
N GLN A 125 -10.57 6.64 -11.86
CA GLN A 125 -10.73 6.03 -13.18
C GLN A 125 -10.78 7.04 -14.32
N SER A 126 -10.98 8.32 -14.04
CA SER A 126 -10.95 9.37 -15.07
C SER A 126 -9.54 9.59 -15.63
N GLU A 127 -9.44 10.18 -16.81
CA GLU A 127 -8.17 10.59 -17.41
C GLU A 127 -7.33 11.45 -16.45
N LYS A 128 -7.97 12.37 -15.71
CA LYS A 128 -7.29 13.20 -14.71
C LYS A 128 -6.74 12.39 -13.57
N GLY A 129 -7.55 11.50 -13.00
CA GLY A 129 -7.13 10.64 -11.89
C GLY A 129 -6.01 9.68 -12.29
N GLN A 130 -6.11 9.06 -13.47
CA GLN A 130 -5.05 8.19 -14.00
C GLN A 130 -3.76 8.98 -14.28
N GLY A 131 -3.86 10.20 -14.83
CA GLY A 131 -2.70 11.06 -15.06
C GLY A 131 -1.95 11.45 -13.77
N MET A 132 -2.62 11.46 -12.62
CA MET A 132 -1.97 11.73 -11.32
C MET A 132 -1.02 10.62 -10.85
N LEU A 133 -1.12 9.39 -11.38
CA LEU A 133 -0.13 8.34 -11.13
C LEU A 133 1.26 8.73 -11.63
N ASP A 134 1.32 9.58 -12.64
CA ASP A 134 2.56 10.06 -13.24
C ASP A 134 3.19 11.26 -12.50
N ALA A 135 2.48 11.84 -11.52
CA ALA A 135 2.93 13.04 -10.81
C ALA A 135 4.32 12.91 -10.15
N LEU A 136 4.74 11.68 -9.87
CA LEU A 136 6.00 11.38 -9.19
C LEU A 136 7.16 11.00 -10.11
N GLN A 137 6.92 10.85 -11.43
CA GLN A 137 7.94 10.33 -12.37
C GLN A 137 9.22 11.17 -12.43
N LYS A 138 9.09 12.51 -12.34
CA LYS A 138 10.24 13.43 -12.31
C LYS A 138 11.08 13.30 -11.03
N LYS A 139 10.53 12.65 -10.01
CA LYS A 139 11.21 12.39 -8.73
C LYS A 139 11.81 10.98 -8.65
N GLY A 140 11.79 10.21 -9.73
CA GLY A 140 12.32 8.85 -9.79
C GLY A 140 11.39 7.79 -9.20
N LEU A 141 10.13 8.11 -8.95
CA LEU A 141 9.10 7.21 -8.45
C LEU A 141 8.04 6.95 -9.54
N VAL A 142 7.43 5.78 -9.49
CA VAL A 142 6.36 5.36 -10.40
C VAL A 142 5.12 5.01 -9.58
N GLY A 143 4.01 5.71 -9.81
CA GLY A 143 2.71 5.35 -9.27
C GLY A 143 2.12 4.20 -10.10
N LEU A 144 1.70 3.13 -9.42
CA LEU A 144 1.23 1.90 -10.07
C LEU A 144 -0.27 1.70 -9.97
N GLY A 145 -0.93 2.35 -9.02
CA GLY A 145 -2.36 2.27 -8.82
C GLY A 145 -2.81 2.78 -7.47
N TYR A 146 -4.12 2.96 -7.32
CA TYR A 146 -4.76 3.43 -6.10
C TYR A 146 -5.33 2.26 -5.29
N LEU A 147 -5.29 2.42 -3.97
CA LEU A 147 -5.89 1.49 -3.02
C LEU A 147 -6.72 2.25 -2.00
N HIS A 148 -7.98 1.85 -1.82
CA HIS A 148 -8.85 2.43 -0.81
C HIS A 148 -8.53 1.98 0.61
N ASN A 149 -8.82 2.87 1.54
CA ASN A 149 -9.02 2.50 2.94
C ASN A 149 -10.40 2.99 3.46
N GLY A 150 -10.83 4.17 3.06
CA GLY A 150 -12.18 4.63 3.34
C GLY A 150 -12.29 6.10 3.74
N MET A 151 -13.52 6.49 4.09
CA MET A 151 -13.78 7.82 4.62
C MET A 151 -13.29 7.94 6.06
N LYS A 152 -12.72 9.10 6.40
CA LYS A 152 -12.16 9.37 7.72
C LYS A 152 -13.24 9.80 8.71
N GLN A 153 -13.08 9.31 9.94
CA GLN A 153 -13.88 9.64 11.11
C GLN A 153 -12.98 10.34 12.13
N LEU A 154 -13.57 11.12 13.04
CA LEU A 154 -12.85 11.75 14.14
C LEU A 154 -13.02 10.94 15.42
N SER A 155 -11.94 10.57 16.09
CA SER A 155 -12.00 10.11 17.47
C SER A 155 -11.44 11.17 18.41
N SER A 156 -11.98 11.27 19.62
CA SER A 156 -11.63 12.36 20.54
C SER A 156 -11.89 12.03 22.01
N SER A 157 -11.27 12.83 22.88
CA SER A 157 -11.43 12.74 24.35
C SER A 157 -12.75 13.33 24.86
N LYS A 158 -13.47 14.09 24.01
CA LYS A 158 -14.80 14.66 24.29
C LYS A 158 -15.68 14.60 23.04
N PRO A 159 -17.02 14.68 23.19
CA PRO A 159 -17.92 14.67 22.02
C PRO A 159 -17.63 15.84 21.07
N LEU A 160 -17.64 15.56 19.76
CA LEU A 160 -17.54 16.57 18.70
C LEU A 160 -18.86 16.60 17.91
N ARG A 161 -19.74 17.54 18.21
CA ARG A 161 -21.06 17.67 17.58
C ARG A 161 -21.11 18.80 16.55
N VAL A 162 -20.31 19.82 16.76
CA VAL A 162 -20.11 20.95 15.85
C VAL A 162 -18.62 21.27 15.72
N PRO A 163 -18.19 21.95 14.65
CA PRO A 163 -16.76 22.25 14.45
C PRO A 163 -16.11 22.98 15.63
N ALA A 164 -16.85 23.86 16.32
CA ALA A 164 -16.36 24.58 17.48
C ALA A 164 -16.01 23.69 18.70
N ASP A 165 -16.50 22.45 18.77
CA ASP A 165 -16.13 21.51 19.83
C ASP A 165 -14.66 21.06 19.74
N ALA A 166 -14.03 21.23 18.57
CA ALA A 166 -12.62 20.91 18.35
C ALA A 166 -11.67 22.02 18.83
N ASP A 167 -12.19 23.22 19.18
CA ASP A 167 -11.37 24.35 19.59
C ASP A 167 -10.46 24.01 20.77
N GLY A 168 -9.15 24.32 20.61
CA GLY A 168 -8.09 24.06 21.58
C GLY A 168 -7.68 22.59 21.72
N LEU A 169 -8.35 21.63 21.05
CA LEU A 169 -7.95 20.22 21.11
C LEU A 169 -6.76 19.93 20.21
N LYS A 170 -5.88 19.04 20.69
CA LYS A 170 -4.71 18.54 19.96
C LYS A 170 -5.11 17.33 19.13
N PHE A 171 -5.08 17.46 17.80
CA PHE A 171 -5.34 16.35 16.89
C PHE A 171 -4.07 15.86 16.20
N ARG A 172 -3.87 14.54 16.20
CA ARG A 172 -2.86 13.97 15.34
C ARG A 172 -3.38 13.95 13.90
N ILE A 173 -2.55 14.44 13.01
CA ILE A 173 -2.76 14.38 11.56
C ILE A 173 -1.58 13.71 10.84
N MET A 174 -1.79 13.34 9.57
CA MET A 174 -0.70 12.98 8.66
C MET A 174 0.10 14.23 8.24
N SER A 175 1.26 14.02 7.63
CA SER A 175 2.13 15.12 7.16
C SER A 175 1.55 15.76 5.89
N SER A 176 0.61 16.69 6.06
CA SER A 176 -0.05 17.43 4.99
C SER A 176 -0.35 18.85 5.48
N GLU A 177 -0.11 19.84 4.64
CA GLU A 177 -0.46 21.23 4.92
C GLU A 177 -1.95 21.47 4.78
N VAL A 178 -2.62 20.75 3.89
CA VAL A 178 -4.09 20.82 3.73
C VAL A 178 -4.78 20.31 4.99
N LEU A 179 -4.33 19.18 5.55
CA LEU A 179 -4.88 18.67 6.81
C LEU A 179 -4.58 19.63 7.99
N GLU A 180 -3.39 20.22 8.03
CA GLU A 180 -3.04 21.22 9.03
C GLU A 180 -4.01 22.41 9.00
N ALA A 181 -4.16 23.03 7.82
CA ALA A 181 -5.09 24.15 7.64
C ALA A 181 -6.56 23.78 7.97
N GLN A 182 -6.97 22.54 7.67
CA GLN A 182 -8.32 22.05 7.98
C GLN A 182 -8.58 22.04 9.50
N PHE A 183 -7.64 21.51 10.30
CA PHE A 183 -7.79 21.46 11.75
C PHE A 183 -7.61 22.83 12.39
N GLU A 184 -6.71 23.68 11.90
CA GLU A 184 -6.58 25.07 12.34
C GLU A 184 -7.86 25.88 12.08
N ALA A 185 -8.54 25.66 10.97
CA ALA A 185 -9.80 26.36 10.64
C ALA A 185 -10.93 26.11 11.64
N VAL A 186 -10.87 25.02 12.41
CA VAL A 186 -11.84 24.73 13.50
C VAL A 186 -11.26 25.01 14.88
N GLY A 187 -10.14 25.74 14.98
CA GLY A 187 -9.50 26.13 16.23
C GLY A 187 -8.70 25.01 16.92
N ALA A 188 -8.57 23.85 16.29
CA ALA A 188 -7.80 22.75 16.83
C ALA A 188 -6.28 22.96 16.62
N ALA A 189 -5.46 22.26 17.42
CA ALA A 189 -4.01 22.23 17.30
C ALA A 189 -3.56 20.95 16.59
N PRO A 190 -3.27 20.97 15.28
CA PRO A 190 -2.81 19.80 14.55
C PRO A 190 -1.37 19.43 14.88
N LEU A 191 -1.10 18.13 15.03
CA LEU A 191 0.23 17.57 15.30
C LEU A 191 0.58 16.50 14.27
N LYS A 192 1.54 16.76 13.40
CA LYS A 192 2.05 15.81 12.42
C LYS A 192 2.88 14.74 13.12
N LYS A 193 2.35 13.51 13.22
CA LYS A 193 2.99 12.37 13.90
C LYS A 193 2.89 11.08 13.09
N PRO A 194 3.92 10.19 13.14
CA PRO A 194 3.87 8.87 12.53
C PRO A 194 2.70 8.04 13.01
N PHE A 195 2.16 7.18 12.14
CA PHE A 195 1.01 6.33 12.48
C PHE A 195 1.30 5.35 13.62
N SER A 196 2.54 4.86 13.71
CA SER A 196 2.99 3.94 14.77
C SER A 196 2.93 4.53 16.19
N GLU A 197 2.93 5.86 16.32
CA GLU A 197 2.91 6.54 17.62
C GLU A 197 1.49 6.84 18.12
N VAL A 198 0.48 6.80 17.24
CA VAL A 198 -0.86 7.35 17.51
C VAL A 198 -1.51 6.71 18.74
N PHE A 199 -1.50 5.38 18.86
CA PHE A 199 -2.10 4.70 20.01
C PHE A 199 -1.50 5.18 21.34
N THR A 200 -0.18 5.24 21.43
CA THR A 200 0.52 5.69 22.65
C THR A 200 0.23 7.16 22.97
N LEU A 201 0.19 8.02 21.95
CA LEU A 201 -0.14 9.44 22.13
C LEU A 201 -1.57 9.63 22.66
N LEU A 202 -2.54 8.85 22.15
CA LEU A 202 -3.92 8.84 22.64
C LEU A 202 -4.01 8.28 24.07
N GLN A 203 -3.37 7.14 24.34
CA GLN A 203 -3.35 6.49 25.64
C GLN A 203 -2.76 7.37 26.74
N THR A 204 -1.67 8.08 26.45
CA THR A 204 -1.01 9.00 27.38
C THR A 204 -1.66 10.38 27.44
N ARG A 205 -2.69 10.62 26.61
CA ARG A 205 -3.35 11.94 26.48
C ARG A 205 -2.40 13.05 26.05
N ALA A 206 -1.33 12.72 25.33
CA ALA A 206 -0.48 13.71 24.69
C ALA A 206 -1.17 14.41 23.53
N ILE A 207 -2.17 13.75 22.95
CA ILE A 207 -3.13 14.28 21.98
C ILE A 207 -4.54 13.98 22.46
N ASP A 208 -5.51 14.81 22.05
CA ASP A 208 -6.93 14.67 22.42
C ASP A 208 -7.72 13.85 21.41
N GLY A 209 -7.24 13.77 20.16
CA GLY A 209 -7.93 13.06 19.10
C GLY A 209 -7.07 12.76 17.88
N GLN A 210 -7.69 12.09 16.93
CA GLN A 210 -7.12 11.76 15.64
C GLN A 210 -8.21 11.60 14.58
N GLU A 211 -7.84 11.59 13.30
CA GLU A 211 -8.71 11.22 12.19
C GLU A 211 -8.25 9.91 11.55
N ASN A 212 -9.18 9.02 11.25
CA ASN A 212 -8.89 7.78 10.52
C ASN A 212 -10.15 7.09 10.02
N THR A 213 -9.95 6.05 9.22
CA THR A 213 -11.00 5.16 8.75
C THR A 213 -11.42 4.16 9.84
N TRP A 214 -12.60 3.58 9.71
CA TRP A 214 -13.09 2.56 10.63
C TRP A 214 -12.11 1.39 10.78
N SER A 215 -11.55 0.92 9.66
CA SER A 215 -10.58 -0.19 9.63
C SER A 215 -9.31 0.12 10.45
N ASN A 216 -8.75 1.32 10.31
CA ASN A 216 -7.58 1.70 11.08
C ASN A 216 -7.90 1.96 12.57
N ILE A 217 -9.07 2.55 12.88
CA ILE A 217 -9.53 2.75 14.26
C ILE A 217 -9.68 1.39 14.96
N TYR A 218 -10.30 0.42 14.28
CA TYR A 218 -10.50 -0.91 14.82
C TYR A 218 -9.18 -1.69 14.97
N SER A 219 -8.41 -1.83 13.89
CA SER A 219 -7.19 -2.64 13.88
C SER A 219 -6.09 -2.13 14.82
N LYS A 220 -6.04 -0.81 15.07
CA LYS A 220 -5.13 -0.17 16.03
C LYS A 220 -5.73 0.04 17.41
N LYS A 221 -6.98 -0.39 17.62
CA LYS A 221 -7.70 -0.32 18.89
C LYS A 221 -7.82 1.10 19.45
N PHE A 222 -7.91 2.11 18.58
CA PHE A 222 -8.04 3.49 19.04
C PHE A 222 -9.31 3.69 19.87
N PHE A 223 -10.38 2.96 19.56
CA PHE A 223 -11.62 2.93 20.32
C PHE A 223 -11.47 2.46 21.78
N GLU A 224 -10.38 1.78 22.13
CA GLU A 224 -10.11 1.38 23.53
C GLU A 224 -9.58 2.55 24.37
N VAL A 225 -9.02 3.58 23.74
CA VAL A 225 -8.38 4.74 24.37
C VAL A 225 -9.04 6.08 24.00
N GLN A 226 -10.10 6.03 23.19
CA GLN A 226 -10.89 7.19 22.76
C GLN A 226 -12.38 6.98 23.09
N PRO A 227 -12.93 7.76 24.02
CA PRO A 227 -14.32 7.56 24.47
C PRO A 227 -15.38 7.99 23.44
N TYR A 228 -15.01 8.80 22.44
CA TYR A 228 -15.95 9.30 21.44
C TYR A 228 -15.42 9.14 20.03
N ILE A 229 -16.31 8.76 19.11
CA ILE A 229 -16.05 8.74 17.67
C ILE A 229 -17.20 9.45 16.95
N THR A 230 -16.86 10.51 16.22
CA THR A 230 -17.81 11.22 15.37
C THR A 230 -17.73 10.66 13.96
N GLU A 231 -18.84 10.12 13.46
CA GLU A 231 -18.99 9.71 12.05
C GLU A 231 -19.11 10.94 11.17
N SER A 232 -17.97 11.51 10.80
CA SER A 232 -17.90 12.79 10.11
C SER A 232 -17.78 12.66 8.60
N ASN A 233 -17.20 11.58 8.10
CA ASN A 233 -16.90 11.37 6.67
C ASN A 233 -16.27 12.60 6.00
N HIS A 234 -15.51 13.37 6.78
CA HIS A 234 -14.99 14.69 6.40
C HIS A 234 -13.84 14.63 5.41
N GLY A 235 -13.19 13.48 5.26
CA GLY A 235 -12.04 13.32 4.40
C GLY A 235 -11.88 11.89 3.92
N LEU A 236 -10.94 11.70 3.01
CA LEU A 236 -10.59 10.42 2.44
C LEU A 236 -9.24 9.96 2.98
N LEU A 237 -9.08 8.66 3.18
CA LEU A 237 -7.79 8.01 3.33
C LEU A 237 -7.64 6.95 2.25
N ASP A 238 -6.86 7.28 1.25
CA ASP A 238 -6.45 6.38 0.18
C ASP A 238 -4.93 6.32 0.08
N TYR A 239 -4.46 5.32 -0.62
CA TYR A 239 -3.07 5.03 -0.84
C TYR A 239 -2.73 5.03 -2.33
N MET A 240 -1.47 5.29 -2.65
CA MET A 240 -0.91 5.00 -3.96
C MET A 240 0.17 3.94 -3.79
N VAL A 241 0.03 2.84 -4.54
CA VAL A 241 1.13 1.86 -4.64
C VAL A 241 2.20 2.45 -5.54
N VAL A 242 3.42 2.49 -5.02
CA VAL A 242 4.57 3.11 -5.68
C VAL A 242 5.78 2.20 -5.66
N THR A 243 6.64 2.39 -6.66
CA THR A 243 7.95 1.77 -6.78
C THR A 243 8.98 2.79 -7.26
N SER A 244 10.28 2.50 -7.13
CA SER A 244 11.30 3.33 -7.78
C SER A 244 11.35 3.05 -9.28
N LYS A 245 11.64 4.07 -10.08
CA LYS A 245 11.83 3.91 -11.52
C LYS A 245 12.99 2.97 -11.83
N GLU A 246 14.04 3.01 -11.03
CA GLU A 246 15.21 2.14 -11.18
C GLU A 246 14.83 0.67 -11.04
N PHE A 247 14.15 0.31 -9.95
CA PHE A 247 13.70 -1.06 -9.73
C PHE A 247 12.72 -1.50 -10.83
N TRP A 248 11.72 -0.66 -11.14
CA TRP A 248 10.69 -0.99 -12.11
C TRP A 248 11.24 -1.26 -13.51
N MET A 249 12.21 -0.44 -13.94
CA MET A 249 12.88 -0.61 -15.24
C MET A 249 13.96 -1.69 -15.23
N GLY A 250 14.40 -2.14 -14.05
CA GLY A 250 15.33 -3.26 -13.88
C GLY A 250 14.67 -4.63 -14.05
N LEU A 251 13.33 -4.72 -13.92
CA LEU A 251 12.58 -5.92 -14.24
C LEU A 251 12.60 -6.18 -15.76
N SER A 252 12.61 -7.46 -16.17
CA SER A 252 12.33 -7.79 -17.56
C SER A 252 10.91 -7.34 -17.97
N ASP A 253 10.68 -7.17 -19.26
CA ASP A 253 9.35 -6.78 -19.75
C ASP A 253 8.27 -7.79 -19.34
N GLU A 254 8.61 -9.07 -19.33
CA GLU A 254 7.71 -10.14 -18.90
C GLU A 254 7.44 -10.07 -17.39
N GLN A 255 8.46 -9.97 -16.55
CA GLN A 255 8.32 -9.83 -15.10
C GLN A 255 7.49 -8.58 -14.75
N ARG A 256 7.76 -7.46 -15.41
CA ARG A 256 7.04 -6.21 -15.18
C ARG A 256 5.56 -6.32 -15.54
N ALA A 257 5.23 -6.96 -16.66
CA ALA A 257 3.84 -7.21 -17.06
C ALA A 257 3.13 -8.12 -16.06
N GLN A 258 3.76 -9.22 -15.63
CA GLN A 258 3.20 -10.16 -14.66
C GLN A 258 3.00 -9.52 -13.28
N VAL A 259 3.96 -8.73 -12.81
CA VAL A 259 3.87 -7.99 -11.54
C VAL A 259 2.77 -6.93 -11.61
N GLN A 260 2.64 -6.22 -12.74
CA GLN A 260 1.56 -5.24 -12.94
C GLN A 260 0.19 -5.91 -12.94
N GLU A 261 0.03 -7.03 -13.62
CA GLU A 261 -1.21 -7.80 -13.63
C GLU A 261 -1.59 -8.30 -12.23
N ALA A 262 -0.63 -8.89 -11.49
CA ALA A 262 -0.83 -9.31 -10.11
C ALA A 262 -1.25 -8.13 -9.21
N LEU A 263 -0.65 -6.97 -9.41
CA LEU A 263 -1.00 -5.76 -8.65
C LEU A 263 -2.42 -5.31 -8.93
N MET A 264 -2.84 -5.24 -10.19
CA MET A 264 -4.20 -4.79 -10.55
C MET A 264 -5.28 -5.70 -9.95
N GLU A 265 -5.07 -7.03 -9.98
CA GLU A 265 -5.97 -7.98 -9.33
C GLU A 265 -5.99 -7.80 -7.80
N SER A 266 -4.83 -7.57 -7.20
CA SER A 266 -4.72 -7.34 -5.76
C SER A 266 -5.35 -6.03 -5.31
N LEU A 267 -5.25 -4.97 -6.12
CA LEU A 267 -5.91 -3.69 -5.86
C LEU A 267 -7.44 -3.83 -5.93
N ALA A 268 -7.97 -4.54 -6.93
CA ALA A 268 -9.40 -4.80 -7.03
C ALA A 268 -9.90 -5.57 -5.79
N PHE A 269 -9.17 -6.59 -5.36
CA PHE A 269 -9.47 -7.32 -4.12
C PHE A 269 -9.40 -6.41 -2.89
N GLY A 270 -8.32 -5.62 -2.72
CA GLY A 270 -8.12 -4.73 -1.59
C GLY A 270 -9.18 -3.64 -1.51
N ASN A 271 -9.64 -3.10 -2.64
CA ASN A 271 -10.69 -2.10 -2.70
C ASN A 271 -12.05 -2.69 -2.26
N GLN A 272 -12.35 -3.94 -2.65
CA GLN A 272 -13.54 -4.64 -2.13
C GLN A 272 -13.45 -4.83 -0.61
N VAL A 273 -12.29 -5.28 -0.11
CA VAL A 273 -12.06 -5.43 1.34
C VAL A 273 -12.25 -4.10 2.06
N ALA A 274 -11.87 -2.96 1.46
CA ALA A 274 -12.06 -1.64 2.07
C ALA A 274 -13.54 -1.29 2.26
N HIS A 275 -14.39 -1.59 1.27
CA HIS A 275 -15.84 -1.43 1.39
C HIS A 275 -16.42 -2.30 2.52
N ASP A 276 -16.07 -3.59 2.54
CA ASP A 276 -16.60 -4.55 3.51
C ASP A 276 -16.15 -4.18 4.93
N LYS A 277 -14.88 -3.84 5.10
CA LYS A 277 -14.29 -3.44 6.39
C LYS A 277 -14.82 -2.12 6.93
N ALA A 278 -15.22 -1.18 6.09
CA ALA A 278 -15.85 0.06 6.54
C ALA A 278 -17.15 -0.21 7.32
N ILE A 279 -17.91 -1.22 6.91
CA ILE A 279 -19.17 -1.62 7.55
C ILE A 279 -18.90 -2.51 8.78
N GLU A 280 -18.10 -3.56 8.60
CA GLU A 280 -17.79 -4.57 9.62
C GLU A 280 -17.10 -3.93 10.84
N ASP A 281 -16.01 -3.19 10.62
CA ASP A 281 -15.19 -2.64 11.69
C ASP A 281 -15.94 -1.53 12.45
N LYS A 282 -16.79 -0.75 11.78
CA LYS A 282 -17.71 0.18 12.44
C LYS A 282 -18.64 -0.55 13.40
N GLN A 283 -19.25 -1.66 12.96
CA GLN A 283 -20.15 -2.45 13.79
C GLN A 283 -19.42 -3.06 15.00
N LEU A 284 -18.24 -3.63 14.78
CA LEU A 284 -17.42 -4.22 15.84
C LEU A 284 -17.00 -3.17 16.90
N ILE A 285 -16.70 -1.95 16.48
CA ILE A 285 -16.43 -0.82 17.40
C ILE A 285 -17.68 -0.51 18.23
N ALA A 286 -18.85 -0.37 17.59
CA ALA A 286 -20.11 -0.07 18.26
C ALA A 286 -20.49 -1.18 19.25
N ASP A 287 -20.38 -2.43 18.86
CA ASP A 287 -20.69 -3.61 19.70
C ASP A 287 -19.73 -3.75 20.90
N SER A 288 -18.54 -3.17 20.83
CA SER A 288 -17.60 -3.17 21.95
C SER A 288 -18.12 -2.40 23.19
N GLY A 289 -19.03 -1.44 22.98
CA GLY A 289 -19.56 -0.57 24.03
C GLY A 289 -18.51 0.30 24.71
N ARG A 290 -17.32 0.47 24.10
CA ARG A 290 -16.20 1.23 24.68
C ARG A 290 -16.16 2.69 24.24
N THR A 291 -16.92 3.05 23.23
CA THR A 291 -16.96 4.40 22.65
C THR A 291 -18.38 4.75 22.23
N GLU A 292 -18.74 6.03 22.28
CA GLU A 292 -20.00 6.62 21.84
C GLU A 292 -19.83 7.33 20.49
#